data_81d008ec1ea38bd21bdbce2d484c732d
#
_entry.id   81d008ec1ea38bd21bdbce2d484c732d
#
_cell.length_a   1.000
_cell.length_b   1.000
_cell.length_c   1.000
_cell.angle_alpha   90.00
_cell.angle_beta   90.00
_cell.angle_gamma   90.00
#
_symmetry.space_group_name_H-M   'P 1'
#
loop_
_entity.id
_entity.type
_entity.pdbx_description
1 polymer ?
#
loop_
_entity_poly.entity_id
_entity_poly.type
_entity_poly.pdbx_seq_one_letter_code
_entity_poly.pdbx_strand_id
1 'polypeptide(L)'
;MDNPGILSKEENITLCLTADTGSQTSVLPMTIGFFIRRGLSFEDAIKGVTINAAKVLQLDDRIGSLEAGKDADIAVFDGNPFDSMSLCRLVMIDGEIYKNTL
;
A
#
# COMPACT_ATOMS: atom_id res chain seq x y z
N MET A 1 8.74 -13.84 -9.96
CA MET A 1 7.40 -13.26 -9.66
C MET A 1 6.77 -13.77 -8.37
N ASP A 2 7.25 -14.93 -7.87
CA ASP A 2 6.69 -15.50 -6.63
C ASP A 2 7.39 -15.01 -5.36
N ASN A 3 8.52 -14.32 -5.48
CA ASN A 3 9.35 -13.92 -4.35
C ASN A 3 8.60 -13.13 -3.25
N PRO A 4 7.75 -12.14 -3.57
CA PRO A 4 7.03 -11.44 -2.50
C PRO A 4 6.11 -12.36 -1.69
N GLY A 5 5.46 -13.32 -2.35
CA GLY A 5 4.60 -14.28 -1.66
C GLY A 5 5.40 -15.22 -0.75
N ILE A 6 6.57 -15.64 -1.20
CA ILE A 6 7.46 -16.52 -0.42
C ILE A 6 8.04 -15.74 0.76
N LEU A 7 8.56 -14.53 0.51
CA LEU A 7 9.18 -13.71 1.55
C LEU A 7 8.20 -13.28 2.61
N SER A 8 6.94 -13.04 2.25
CA SER A 8 5.91 -12.61 3.21
C SER A 8 5.62 -13.65 4.29
N LYS A 9 5.97 -14.92 4.05
CA LYS A 9 5.75 -16.00 4.99
C LYS A 9 6.90 -16.20 5.97
N GLU A 10 7.99 -15.46 5.82
CA GLU A 10 9.15 -15.54 6.71
C GLU A 10 8.96 -14.60 7.90
N GLU A 11 9.08 -15.14 9.12
CA GLU A 11 8.76 -14.41 10.36
C GLU A 11 9.67 -13.22 10.64
N ASN A 12 10.93 -13.29 10.20
CA ASN A 12 11.95 -12.29 10.54
C ASN A 12 12.15 -11.25 9.43
N ILE A 13 11.30 -11.25 8.41
CA ILE A 13 11.41 -10.34 7.27
C ILE A 13 10.24 -9.36 7.27
N THR A 14 10.56 -8.07 7.23
CA THR A 14 9.58 -7.02 6.98
C THR A 14 9.54 -6.74 5.49
N LEU A 15 8.45 -7.14 4.83
CA LEU A 15 8.30 -6.97 3.39
C LEU A 15 7.74 -5.59 3.07
N CYS A 16 8.45 -4.87 2.19
CA CYS A 16 8.02 -3.58 1.67
C CYS A 16 7.99 -3.65 0.14
N LEU A 17 6.96 -3.09 -0.46
CA LEU A 17 6.76 -3.10 -1.91
C LEU A 17 6.93 -1.68 -2.46
N THR A 18 7.68 -1.57 -3.56
CA THR A 18 8.01 -0.26 -4.12
C THR A 18 8.11 -0.32 -5.64
N ALA A 19 8.15 0.85 -6.25
CA ALA A 19 8.42 1.03 -7.68
C ALA A 19 9.76 1.72 -7.85
N ASP A 20 10.50 1.37 -8.91
CA ASP A 20 11.85 1.90 -9.14
C ASP A 20 11.84 3.30 -9.76
N THR A 21 10.79 3.65 -10.49
CA THR A 21 10.70 4.93 -11.20
C THR A 21 9.32 5.56 -11.00
N GLY A 22 9.24 6.88 -11.24
CA GLY A 22 7.98 7.59 -11.15
C GLY A 22 6.92 7.08 -12.12
N SER A 23 7.34 6.62 -13.30
CA SER A 23 6.40 6.04 -14.28
C SER A 23 5.85 4.70 -13.83
N GLN A 24 6.61 3.93 -13.05
CA GLN A 24 6.14 2.66 -12.49
C GLN A 24 5.25 2.87 -11.28
N THR A 25 5.37 3.99 -10.58
CA THR A 25 4.57 4.28 -9.39
C THR A 25 3.08 4.32 -9.70
N SER A 26 2.69 4.85 -10.86
CA SER A 26 1.28 4.94 -11.25
C SER A 26 0.65 3.57 -11.51
N VAL A 27 1.44 2.54 -11.83
CA VAL A 27 0.97 1.18 -12.07
C VAL A 27 1.33 0.21 -10.95
N LEU A 28 1.86 0.72 -9.83
CA LEU A 28 2.23 -0.12 -8.70
C LEU A 28 1.06 -0.98 -8.18
N PRO A 29 -0.15 -0.46 -8.03
CA PRO A 29 -1.27 -1.31 -7.58
C PRO A 29 -1.51 -2.50 -8.49
N MET A 30 -1.40 -2.34 -9.81
CA MET A 30 -1.58 -3.45 -10.74
C MET A 30 -0.44 -4.45 -10.64
N THR A 31 0.80 -3.99 -10.47
CA THR A 31 1.96 -4.85 -10.25
C THR A 31 1.78 -5.69 -8.99
N ILE A 32 1.31 -5.10 -7.92
CA ILE A 32 1.03 -5.81 -6.67
C ILE A 32 -0.08 -6.85 -6.88
N GLY A 33 -1.06 -6.55 -7.72
CA GLY A 33 -2.10 -7.50 -8.10
C GLY A 33 -1.52 -8.79 -8.71
N PHE A 34 -0.47 -8.67 -9.52
CA PHE A 34 0.24 -9.84 -10.03
C PHE A 34 0.88 -10.66 -8.92
N PHE A 35 1.49 -10.01 -7.92
CA PHE A 35 2.10 -10.71 -6.79
C PHE A 35 1.05 -11.44 -5.97
N ILE A 36 -0.14 -10.87 -5.81
CA ILE A 36 -1.25 -11.52 -5.10
C ILE A 36 -1.66 -12.80 -5.83
N ARG A 37 -1.75 -12.76 -7.15
CA ARG A 37 -2.05 -13.95 -7.95
C ARG A 37 -0.98 -15.03 -7.84
N ARG A 38 0.23 -14.66 -7.45
CA ARG A 38 1.37 -15.57 -7.30
C ARG A 38 1.62 -15.99 -5.85
N GLY A 39 0.71 -15.70 -4.94
CA GLY A 39 0.78 -16.21 -3.58
C GLY A 39 0.93 -15.17 -2.48
N LEU A 40 1.12 -13.89 -2.80
CA LEU A 40 1.12 -12.83 -1.79
C LEU A 40 -0.31 -12.62 -1.30
N SER A 41 -0.53 -12.64 0.02
CA SER A 41 -1.86 -12.37 0.55
C SER A 41 -2.21 -10.88 0.38
N PHE A 42 -3.52 -10.59 0.28
CA PHE A 42 -3.99 -9.21 0.23
C PHE A 42 -3.54 -8.42 1.45
N GLU A 43 -3.61 -9.04 2.62
CA GLU A 43 -3.21 -8.40 3.87
C GLU A 43 -1.73 -8.03 3.87
N ASP A 44 -0.85 -8.93 3.44
CA ASP A 44 0.58 -8.65 3.33
C ASP A 44 0.88 -7.61 2.25
N ALA A 45 0.10 -7.59 1.17
CA ALA A 45 0.23 -6.58 0.12
C ALA A 45 -0.09 -5.19 0.67
N ILE A 46 -1.20 -5.05 1.39
CA ILE A 46 -1.58 -3.77 2.02
C ILE A 46 -0.49 -3.31 2.99
N LYS A 47 -0.03 -4.21 3.87
CA LYS A 47 1.03 -3.87 4.82
C LYS A 47 2.32 -3.47 4.11
N GLY A 48 2.64 -4.10 2.99
CA GLY A 48 3.86 -3.83 2.23
C GLY A 48 3.94 -2.42 1.67
N VAL A 49 2.79 -1.79 1.39
CA VAL A 49 2.74 -0.41 0.87
C VAL A 49 2.29 0.61 1.92
N THR A 50 2.02 0.18 3.13
CA THR A 50 1.57 1.06 4.22
C THR A 50 2.47 0.93 5.43
N ILE A 51 2.07 0.16 6.44
CA ILE A 51 2.76 0.13 7.73
C ILE A 51 4.19 -0.44 7.62
N ASN A 52 4.43 -1.45 6.79
CA ASN A 52 5.77 -2.01 6.64
C ASN A 52 6.72 -1.03 5.96
N ALA A 53 6.24 -0.30 4.96
CA ALA A 53 7.02 0.76 4.32
C ALA A 53 7.34 1.87 5.32
N ALA A 54 6.37 2.25 6.16
CA ALA A 54 6.58 3.24 7.20
C ALA A 54 7.62 2.77 8.22
N LYS A 55 7.60 1.49 8.62
CA LYS A 55 8.60 0.93 9.54
C LYS A 55 10.00 0.98 8.96
N VAL A 56 10.16 0.66 7.68
CA VAL A 56 11.45 0.70 7.00
C VAL A 56 12.02 2.13 7.03
N LEU A 57 11.15 3.14 6.88
CA LEU A 57 11.53 4.54 6.94
C LEU A 57 11.55 5.13 8.35
N GLN A 58 11.20 4.33 9.36
CA GLN A 58 11.10 4.77 10.77
C GLN A 58 10.06 5.87 10.97
N LEU A 59 8.96 5.81 10.23
CA LEU A 59 7.84 6.77 10.29
C LEU A 59 6.54 6.12 10.76
N ASP A 60 6.60 4.89 11.28
CA ASP A 60 5.42 4.12 11.66
C ASP A 60 4.68 4.68 12.88
N ASP A 61 5.27 5.61 13.62
CA ASP A 61 4.60 6.34 14.69
C ASP A 61 3.73 7.49 14.16
N ARG A 62 3.92 7.89 12.89
CA ARG A 62 3.21 9.02 12.29
C ARG A 62 2.27 8.62 11.16
N ILE A 63 2.67 7.63 10.35
CA ILE A 63 1.93 7.23 9.14
C ILE A 63 1.89 5.71 9.02
N GLY A 64 1.18 5.22 8.01
CA GLY A 64 1.18 3.80 7.64
C GLY A 64 -0.03 3.03 8.13
N SER A 65 -0.82 3.59 9.04
CA SER A 65 -2.04 2.97 9.52
C SER A 65 -3.05 4.04 9.96
N LEU A 66 -4.31 3.65 10.07
CA LEU A 66 -5.39 4.53 10.52
C LEU A 66 -5.54 4.37 12.03
N GLU A 67 -4.80 5.17 12.78
CA GLU A 67 -4.80 5.16 14.24
C GLU A 67 -4.87 6.58 14.77
N ALA A 68 -5.52 6.75 15.92
CA ALA A 68 -5.58 8.05 16.60
C ALA A 68 -4.17 8.55 16.92
N GLY A 69 -3.90 9.81 16.64
CA GLY A 69 -2.60 10.43 16.86
C GLY A 69 -1.66 10.40 15.66
N LYS A 70 -2.00 9.65 14.61
CA LYS A 70 -1.20 9.64 13.38
C LYS A 70 -1.69 10.70 12.40
N ASP A 71 -0.81 11.04 11.45
CA ASP A 71 -1.17 11.98 10.38
C ASP A 71 -2.35 11.41 9.57
N ALA A 72 -3.28 12.28 9.20
CA ALA A 72 -4.45 11.86 8.43
C ALA A 72 -4.11 11.79 6.93
N ASP A 73 -3.37 10.74 6.56
CA ASP A 73 -3.01 10.40 5.19
C ASP A 73 -3.87 9.21 4.78
N ILE A 74 -4.90 9.47 3.96
CA ILE A 74 -5.95 8.49 3.68
C ILE A 74 -6.26 8.48 2.19
N ALA A 75 -6.36 7.28 1.62
CA ALA A 75 -6.88 7.08 0.27
C ALA A 75 -8.08 6.15 0.36
N VAL A 76 -9.17 6.52 -0.31
CA VAL A 76 -10.39 5.72 -0.35
C VAL A 76 -10.61 5.23 -1.78
N PHE A 77 -10.79 3.93 -1.92
CA PHE A 77 -11.02 3.26 -3.20
C PHE A 77 -12.44 2.71 -3.26
N ASP A 78 -12.99 2.60 -4.47
CA ASP A 78 -14.33 2.03 -4.67
C ASP A 78 -14.34 0.51 -4.76
N GLY A 79 -13.22 -0.13 -4.48
CA GLY A 79 -13.06 -1.58 -4.47
C GLY A 79 -11.69 -1.95 -3.97
N ASN A 80 -11.20 -3.15 -4.35
CA ASN A 80 -9.85 -3.58 -4.01
C ASN A 80 -8.84 -2.66 -4.70
N PRO A 81 -7.95 -1.97 -3.93
CA PRO A 81 -7.00 -1.02 -4.54
C PRO A 81 -6.02 -1.68 -5.52
N PHE A 82 -5.82 -3.00 -5.46
CA PHE A 82 -4.94 -3.71 -6.37
C PHE A 82 -5.65 -4.28 -7.60
N ASP A 83 -6.94 -4.01 -7.74
CA ASP A 83 -7.71 -4.35 -8.91
C ASP A 83 -7.64 -3.19 -9.91
N SER A 84 -7.30 -3.50 -11.17
CA SER A 84 -7.16 -2.47 -12.21
C SER A 84 -8.45 -1.70 -12.49
N MET A 85 -9.60 -2.25 -12.11
CA MET A 85 -10.92 -1.61 -12.31
C MET A 85 -11.33 -0.70 -11.16
N SER A 86 -10.62 -0.74 -10.03
CA SER A 86 -10.93 0.10 -8.89
C SER A 86 -10.36 1.50 -9.09
N LEU A 87 -11.10 2.51 -8.63
CA LEU A 87 -10.70 3.91 -8.71
C LEU A 87 -10.50 4.49 -7.33
N CYS A 88 -9.47 5.32 -7.18
CA CYS A 88 -9.27 6.11 -5.97
C CYS A 88 -10.25 7.28 -6.00
N ARG A 89 -11.14 7.35 -5.02
CA ARG A 89 -12.22 8.33 -4.96
C ARG A 89 -11.92 9.52 -4.05
N LEU A 90 -11.07 9.34 -3.06
CA LEU A 90 -10.69 10.39 -2.12
C LEU A 90 -9.23 10.26 -1.76
N VAL A 91 -8.53 11.38 -1.73
CA VAL A 91 -7.15 11.47 -1.22
C VAL A 91 -7.09 12.58 -0.19
N MET A 92 -6.62 12.25 1.00
CA MET A 92 -6.39 13.18 2.10
C MET A 92 -4.94 13.07 2.53
N ILE A 93 -4.27 14.20 2.69
CA ILE A 93 -2.90 14.28 3.16
C ILE A 93 -2.85 15.28 4.31
N ASP A 94 -2.38 14.83 5.46
CA ASP A 94 -2.29 15.63 6.68
C ASP A 94 -3.62 16.33 7.02
N GLY A 95 -4.71 15.58 6.84
CA GLY A 95 -6.07 16.06 7.11
C GLY A 95 -6.68 16.94 6.01
N GLU A 96 -5.94 17.23 4.94
CA GLU A 96 -6.39 18.09 3.86
C GLU A 96 -6.81 17.26 2.65
N ILE A 97 -7.98 17.54 2.11
CA ILE A 97 -8.55 16.78 0.99
C ILE A 97 -8.03 17.35 -0.33
N TYR A 98 -7.36 16.50 -1.11
CA TYR A 98 -6.81 16.87 -2.42
C TYR A 98 -7.63 16.33 -3.59
N LYS A 99 -8.43 15.29 -3.34
CA LYS A 99 -9.31 14.69 -4.35
C LYS A 99 -10.56 14.18 -3.65
N ASN A 100 -11.72 14.48 -4.21
CA ASN A 100 -12.97 13.95 -3.68
C ASN A 100 -13.96 13.78 -4.83
N THR A 101 -14.18 12.52 -5.22
CA THR A 101 -15.17 12.13 -6.23
C THR A 101 -16.18 11.13 -5.66
N LEU A 102 -16.31 11.14 -4.35
CA LEU A 102 -17.31 10.29 -3.67
C LEU A 102 -18.74 10.66 -4.05
#